data_4a8d542f2da1967fa54ba5f08e8a9f5a
#
_entry.id   4a8d542f2da1967fa54ba5f08e8a9f5a
#
_cell.length_a   1.000
_cell.length_b   1.000
_cell.length_c   1.000
_cell.angle_alpha   90.00
_cell.angle_beta   90.00
_cell.angle_gamma   90.00
#
_symmetry.space_group_name_H-M   'P 1'
#
loop_
_entity.id
_entity.type
_entity.pdbx_description
1 polymer ?
#
loop_
_entity_poly.entity_id
_entity_poly.type
_entity_poly.pdbx_seq_one_letter_code
_entity_poly.pdbx_strand_id
1 'polypeptide(L)'
;MTRPFFLFFLFFPFFCSSQFNVEHAIYFDIYEYFMVQTEKARLFSFVKALPKRGLLKIEISGFCDDIGAENYNLVLSQNRANAIRGVFSSLSFFPDKIISVDGKGEVLLNVYPSDDPEIVRSLNR
;
A
#
# COMPACT_ATOMS: atom_id res chain seq x y z
N MET A 1 25.34 -36.17 51.10
CA MET A 1 25.61 -34.88 50.44
C MET A 1 24.60 -34.70 49.31
N THR A 2 23.57 -33.93 49.56
CA THR A 2 22.56 -33.56 48.55
C THR A 2 23.03 -32.34 47.79
N ARG A 3 23.32 -32.47 46.50
CA ARG A 3 23.60 -31.35 45.61
C ARG A 3 22.29 -30.62 45.29
N PRO A 4 22.18 -29.31 45.45
CA PRO A 4 21.01 -28.59 44.99
C PRO A 4 21.02 -28.51 43.45
N PHE A 5 19.97 -29.04 42.86
CA PHE A 5 19.71 -28.90 41.43
C PHE A 5 19.20 -27.47 41.17
N PHE A 6 20.07 -26.60 40.69
CA PHE A 6 19.70 -25.25 40.30
C PHE A 6 19.00 -25.32 38.94
N LEU A 7 17.66 -25.25 38.97
CA LEU A 7 16.87 -25.15 37.77
C LEU A 7 16.99 -23.71 37.23
N PHE A 8 17.86 -23.51 36.26
CA PHE A 8 18.00 -22.24 35.57
C PHE A 8 16.79 -22.08 34.61
N PHE A 9 15.76 -21.37 35.06
CA PHE A 9 14.64 -20.98 34.22
C PHE A 9 15.13 -19.89 33.25
N LEU A 10 15.50 -20.26 32.03
CA LEU A 10 15.75 -19.35 30.94
C LEU A 10 14.42 -18.69 30.55
N PHE A 11 14.20 -17.52 31.13
CA PHE A 11 13.14 -16.63 30.69
C PHE A 11 13.55 -16.09 29.31
N PHE A 12 13.08 -16.72 28.24
CA PHE A 12 13.13 -16.14 26.91
C PHE A 12 12.05 -15.03 26.85
N PRO A 13 12.43 -13.76 26.73
CA PRO A 13 11.43 -12.73 26.46
C PRO A 13 10.89 -13.01 25.07
N PHE A 14 9.65 -13.44 24.98
CA PHE A 14 8.90 -13.41 23.76
C PHE A 14 8.77 -11.93 23.38
N PHE A 15 9.66 -11.44 22.55
CA PHE A 15 9.46 -10.20 21.83
C PHE A 15 8.32 -10.44 20.85
N CYS A 16 7.10 -10.14 21.27
CA CYS A 16 5.98 -10.01 20.37
C CYS A 16 6.25 -8.77 19.52
N SER A 17 6.87 -8.97 18.38
CA SER A 17 7.03 -7.95 17.35
C SER A 17 5.65 -7.70 16.77
N SER A 18 4.92 -6.72 17.29
CA SER A 18 3.69 -6.27 16.65
C SER A 18 4.05 -5.60 15.34
N GLN A 19 3.73 -6.25 14.23
CA GLN A 19 3.85 -5.64 12.90
C GLN A 19 2.75 -4.57 12.77
N PHE A 20 3.17 -3.33 12.63
CA PHE A 20 2.28 -2.21 12.41
C PHE A 20 2.13 -1.98 10.90
N ASN A 21 0.94 -2.20 10.36
CA ASN A 21 0.62 -1.95 8.97
C ASN A 21 -0.10 -0.61 8.84
N VAL A 22 0.38 0.24 7.94
CA VAL A 22 -0.27 1.50 7.58
C VAL A 22 -0.63 1.44 6.12
N GLU A 23 -1.86 1.79 5.80
CA GLU A 23 -2.35 1.88 4.42
C GLU A 23 -2.69 3.32 4.08
N HIS A 24 -2.45 3.69 2.83
CA HIS A 24 -2.82 4.98 2.27
C HIS A 24 -3.35 4.78 0.85
N ALA A 25 -4.53 5.31 0.57
CA ALA A 25 -5.16 5.24 -0.74
C ALA A 25 -5.06 6.57 -1.47
N ILE A 26 -4.73 6.50 -2.76
CA ILE A 26 -4.70 7.61 -3.70
C ILE A 26 -5.74 7.34 -4.79
N TYR A 27 -6.57 8.33 -5.08
CA TYR A 27 -7.61 8.24 -6.08
C TYR A 27 -7.25 9.01 -7.34
N PHE A 28 -7.64 8.45 -8.48
CA PHE A 28 -7.38 9.02 -9.81
C PHE A 28 -8.70 9.27 -10.54
N ASP A 29 -8.70 10.22 -11.47
CA ASP A 29 -9.81 10.42 -12.38
C ASP A 29 -9.91 9.28 -13.41
N ILE A 30 -11.04 9.16 -14.07
CA ILE A 30 -11.30 8.13 -15.07
C ILE A 30 -10.23 8.20 -16.16
N TYR A 31 -9.67 7.04 -16.53
CA TYR A 31 -8.59 6.87 -17.52
C TYR A 31 -7.28 7.63 -17.22
N GLU A 32 -7.17 8.29 -16.07
CA GLU A 32 -5.99 9.06 -15.72
C GLU A 32 -5.04 8.25 -14.81
N TYR A 33 -3.76 8.51 -14.97
CA TYR A 33 -2.70 8.06 -14.05
C TYR A 33 -1.85 9.23 -13.53
N PHE A 34 -2.27 10.44 -13.81
CA PHE A 34 -1.71 11.64 -13.18
C PHE A 34 -2.48 11.95 -11.91
N MET A 35 -1.77 12.13 -10.82
CA MET A 35 -2.38 12.53 -9.56
C MET A 35 -2.80 14.00 -9.63
N VAL A 36 -4.06 14.27 -9.24
CA VAL A 36 -4.48 15.66 -8.99
C VAL A 36 -3.69 16.25 -7.84
N GLN A 37 -3.54 17.55 -7.83
CA GLN A 37 -2.64 18.24 -6.88
C GLN A 37 -2.96 17.94 -5.41
N THR A 38 -4.24 17.84 -5.06
CA THR A 38 -4.67 17.50 -3.70
C THR A 38 -4.25 16.10 -3.28
N GLU A 39 -4.40 15.11 -4.15
CA GLU A 39 -3.98 13.73 -3.88
C GLU A 39 -2.46 13.62 -3.79
N LYS A 40 -1.76 14.34 -4.66
CA LYS A 40 -0.29 14.39 -4.64
C LYS A 40 0.22 15.00 -3.32
N ALA A 41 -0.39 16.10 -2.86
CA ALA A 41 -0.03 16.73 -1.60
C ALA A 41 -0.30 15.80 -0.39
N ARG A 42 -1.41 15.06 -0.40
CA ARG A 42 -1.72 14.06 0.63
C ARG A 42 -0.68 12.94 0.65
N LEU A 43 -0.29 12.43 -0.51
CA LEU A 43 0.74 11.40 -0.61
C LEU A 43 2.10 11.92 -0.12
N PHE A 44 2.51 13.13 -0.48
CA PHE A 44 3.73 13.76 0.02
C PHE A 44 3.74 13.85 1.54
N SER A 45 2.64 14.31 2.14
CA SER A 45 2.51 14.41 3.60
C SER A 45 2.59 13.03 4.26
N PHE A 46 1.93 12.03 3.69
CA PHE A 46 1.98 10.67 4.18
C PHE A 46 3.40 10.09 4.15
N VAL A 47 4.10 10.22 3.03
CA VAL A 47 5.47 9.70 2.88
C VAL A 47 6.43 10.39 3.85
N LYS A 48 6.32 11.70 4.02
CA LYS A 48 7.14 12.45 4.98
C LYS A 48 6.90 12.05 6.43
N ALA A 49 5.69 11.61 6.75
CA ALA A 49 5.32 11.15 8.10
C ALA A 49 5.75 9.70 8.37
N LEU A 50 6.19 8.95 7.37
CA LEU A 50 6.67 7.57 7.56
C LEU A 50 7.90 7.54 8.47
N PRO A 51 7.97 6.58 9.40
CA PRO A 51 9.13 6.44 10.27
C PRO A 51 10.37 6.07 9.45
N LYS A 52 11.47 6.77 9.66
CA LYS A 52 12.75 6.48 9.00
C LYS A 52 13.45 5.25 9.56
N ARG A 53 13.07 4.83 10.77
CA ARG A 53 13.60 3.65 11.45
C ARG A 53 12.46 2.66 11.69
N GLY A 54 12.74 1.38 11.52
CA GLY A 54 11.77 0.32 11.74
C GLY A 54 10.81 0.06 10.59
N LEU A 55 10.91 0.82 9.48
CA LEU A 55 10.17 0.52 8.26
C LEU A 55 10.76 -0.71 7.59
N LEU A 56 9.96 -1.78 7.44
CA LEU A 56 10.41 -3.05 6.87
C LEU A 56 10.24 -3.09 5.36
N LYS A 57 9.07 -2.72 4.85
CA LYS A 57 8.74 -2.80 3.43
C LYS A 57 7.64 -1.82 3.02
N ILE A 58 7.65 -1.48 1.74
CA ILE A 58 6.61 -0.70 1.07
C ILE A 58 6.10 -1.52 -0.10
N GLU A 59 4.81 -1.68 -0.20
CA GLU A 59 4.13 -2.28 -1.33
C GLU A 59 3.21 -1.25 -1.97
N ILE A 60 3.29 -1.12 -3.29
CA ILE A 60 2.47 -0.20 -4.07
C ILE A 60 1.63 -1.01 -5.04
N SER A 61 0.33 -0.88 -4.95
CA SER A 61 -0.61 -1.56 -5.85
C SER A 61 -1.50 -0.54 -6.55
N GLY A 62 -1.57 -0.62 -7.87
CA GLY A 62 -2.46 0.18 -8.70
C GLY A 62 -3.71 -0.60 -9.06
N PHE A 63 -4.85 0.10 -9.12
CA PHE A 63 -6.14 -0.49 -9.45
C PHE A 63 -6.91 0.40 -10.43
N CYS A 64 -7.89 -0.18 -11.13
CA CYS A 64 -8.82 0.49 -12.00
C CYS A 64 -10.26 0.12 -11.68
N ASP A 65 -11.21 0.94 -12.17
CA ASP A 65 -12.60 0.52 -12.25
C ASP A 65 -12.82 -0.44 -13.45
N ASP A 66 -14.04 -0.91 -13.64
CA ASP A 66 -14.41 -1.86 -14.70
C ASP A 66 -14.71 -1.22 -16.06
N ILE A 67 -14.47 0.08 -16.21
CA ILE A 67 -14.68 0.79 -17.47
C ILE A 67 -13.48 0.59 -18.40
N GLY A 68 -13.76 0.11 -19.61
CA GLY A 68 -12.75 -0.11 -20.63
C GLY A 68 -12.30 -1.56 -20.79
N ALA A 69 -11.35 -1.79 -21.69
CA ALA A 69 -10.81 -3.12 -21.94
C ALA A 69 -9.87 -3.57 -20.82
N GLU A 70 -9.92 -4.85 -20.51
CA GLU A 70 -9.11 -5.45 -19.45
C GLU A 70 -7.59 -5.18 -19.62
N ASN A 71 -7.08 -5.36 -20.83
CA ASN A 71 -5.65 -5.10 -21.11
C ASN A 71 -5.28 -3.63 -20.92
N TYR A 72 -6.17 -2.72 -21.31
CA TYR A 72 -5.97 -1.29 -21.10
C TYR A 72 -5.95 -0.96 -19.60
N ASN A 73 -6.88 -1.52 -18.84
CA ASN A 73 -6.97 -1.31 -17.40
C ASN A 73 -5.78 -1.89 -16.65
N LEU A 74 -5.23 -3.00 -17.12
CA LEU A 74 -4.00 -3.55 -16.54
C LEU A 74 -2.83 -2.57 -16.70
N VAL A 75 -2.64 -2.01 -17.89
CA VAL A 75 -1.60 -1.00 -18.15
C VAL A 75 -1.84 0.27 -17.36
N LEU A 76 -3.09 0.74 -17.31
CA LEU A 76 -3.46 1.93 -16.54
C LEU A 76 -3.17 1.75 -15.05
N SER A 77 -3.50 0.60 -14.49
CA SER A 77 -3.22 0.30 -13.08
C SER A 77 -1.73 0.26 -12.79
N GLN A 78 -0.92 -0.26 -13.70
CA GLN A 78 0.53 -0.25 -13.58
C GLN A 78 1.09 1.18 -13.65
N ASN A 79 0.58 2.01 -14.54
CA ASN A 79 0.98 3.41 -14.65
C ASN A 79 0.62 4.20 -13.38
N ARG A 80 -0.51 3.91 -12.76
CA ARG A 80 -0.90 4.48 -11.46
C ARG A 80 0.07 4.09 -10.34
N ALA A 81 0.41 2.82 -10.26
CA ALA A 81 1.41 2.35 -9.30
C ALA A 81 2.77 3.01 -9.53
N ASN A 82 3.20 3.13 -10.79
CA ASN A 82 4.46 3.80 -11.15
C ASN A 82 4.45 5.29 -10.81
N ALA A 83 3.32 5.98 -10.95
CA ALA A 83 3.17 7.39 -10.57
C ALA A 83 3.38 7.58 -9.05
N ILE A 84 2.85 6.68 -8.24
CA ILE A 84 3.06 6.69 -6.78
C ILE A 84 4.54 6.42 -6.45
N ARG A 85 5.14 5.42 -7.09
CA ARG A 85 6.58 5.15 -6.92
C ARG A 85 7.43 6.36 -7.27
N GLY A 86 7.06 7.13 -8.30
CA GLY A 86 7.74 8.36 -8.69
C GLY A 86 7.79 9.41 -7.57
N VAL A 87 6.75 9.50 -6.75
CA VAL A 87 6.73 10.38 -5.58
C VAL A 87 7.75 9.95 -4.54
N PHE A 88 7.84 8.67 -4.22
CA PHE A 88 8.87 8.15 -3.32
C PHE A 88 10.26 8.45 -3.83
N SER A 89 10.51 8.26 -5.12
CA SER A 89 11.80 8.55 -5.74
C SER A 89 12.15 10.03 -5.69
N SER A 90 11.18 10.93 -5.91
CA SER A 90 11.39 12.38 -5.85
C SER A 90 11.76 12.89 -4.46
N LEU A 91 11.32 12.21 -3.43
CA LEU A 91 11.63 12.52 -2.04
C LEU A 91 12.92 11.84 -1.55
N SER A 92 13.57 11.04 -2.38
CA SER A 92 14.77 10.24 -2.04
C SER A 92 14.54 9.32 -0.82
N PHE A 93 13.29 8.89 -0.61
CA PHE A 93 12.91 8.06 0.52
C PHE A 93 12.86 6.58 0.14
N PHE A 94 13.58 5.77 0.88
CA PHE A 94 13.43 4.31 0.98
C PHE A 94 13.38 3.52 -0.34
N PRO A 95 14.23 3.78 -1.36
CA PRO A 95 14.16 3.02 -2.61
C PRO A 95 14.39 1.52 -2.38
N ASP A 96 15.22 1.16 -1.41
CA ASP A 96 15.50 -0.21 -0.99
C ASP A 96 14.38 -0.87 -0.18
N LYS A 97 13.38 -0.09 0.29
CA LYS A 97 12.22 -0.59 1.03
C LYS A 97 11.02 -0.87 0.10
N ILE A 98 11.02 -0.36 -1.12
CA ILE A 98 9.98 -0.65 -2.09
C ILE A 98 10.22 -2.03 -2.67
N ILE A 99 9.40 -2.99 -2.26
CA ILE A 99 9.54 -4.40 -2.64
C ILE A 99 8.65 -4.80 -3.80
N SER A 100 7.54 -4.10 -4.02
CA SER A 100 6.65 -4.34 -5.14
C SER A 100 5.98 -3.06 -5.63
N VAL A 101 5.79 -2.97 -6.95
CA VAL A 101 5.06 -1.91 -7.65
C VAL A 101 4.25 -2.57 -8.74
N ASP A 102 2.99 -2.92 -8.44
CA ASP A 102 2.19 -3.77 -9.31
C ASP A 102 0.86 -3.15 -9.69
N GLY A 103 0.53 -3.18 -10.98
CA GLY A 103 -0.81 -2.95 -11.46
C GLY A 103 -1.65 -4.23 -11.34
N LYS A 104 -2.75 -4.15 -10.63
CA LYS A 104 -3.68 -5.27 -10.39
C LYS A 104 -4.87 -5.28 -11.36
N GLY A 105 -4.98 -4.27 -12.23
CA GLY A 105 -6.13 -4.12 -13.12
C GLY A 105 -7.41 -3.80 -12.37
N GLU A 106 -8.50 -4.41 -12.81
CA GLU A 106 -9.80 -4.25 -12.17
C GLU A 106 -9.89 -4.97 -10.83
N VAL A 107 -10.51 -4.30 -9.85
CA VAL A 107 -10.82 -4.91 -8.56
C VAL A 107 -12.31 -5.20 -8.49
N LEU A 108 -12.65 -6.46 -8.21
CA LEU A 108 -14.01 -6.84 -7.87
C LEU A 108 -14.26 -6.48 -6.41
N LEU A 109 -15.00 -5.40 -6.20
CA LEU A 109 -15.52 -5.06 -4.87
C LEU A 109 -16.74 -5.92 -4.57
N ASN A 110 -16.88 -6.30 -3.29
CA ASN A 110 -18.13 -6.87 -2.81
C ASN A 110 -19.21 -5.80 -2.87
N VAL A 111 -20.11 -5.91 -3.85
CA VAL A 111 -21.21 -4.97 -4.05
C VAL A 111 -22.53 -5.62 -3.72
N TYR A 112 -23.43 -4.86 -3.13
CA TYR A 112 -24.81 -5.27 -2.92
C TYR A 112 -25.68 -4.77 -4.09
N PRO A 113 -26.77 -5.45 -4.43
CA PRO A 113 -27.65 -5.04 -5.54
C PRO A 113 -28.23 -3.62 -5.41
N SER A 114 -28.23 -3.07 -4.19
CA SER A 114 -28.67 -1.70 -3.89
C SER A 114 -27.60 -0.64 -4.08
N ASP A 115 -26.35 -1.03 -4.32
CA ASP A 115 -25.23 -0.09 -4.45
C ASP A 115 -25.29 0.61 -5.80
N ASP A 116 -25.03 1.92 -5.81
CA ASP A 116 -24.89 2.69 -7.04
C ASP A 116 -23.59 2.25 -7.75
N PRO A 117 -23.67 1.78 -9.00
CA PRO A 117 -22.49 1.32 -9.74
C PRO A 117 -21.41 2.39 -9.89
N GLU A 118 -21.77 3.66 -10.01
CA GLU A 118 -20.81 4.75 -10.15
C GLU A 118 -20.06 5.02 -8.83
N ILE A 119 -20.74 4.92 -7.70
CA ILE A 119 -20.09 5.01 -6.38
C ILE A 119 -19.09 3.87 -6.21
N VAL A 120 -19.49 2.64 -6.55
CA VAL A 120 -18.61 1.48 -6.47
C VAL A 120 -17.38 1.66 -7.37
N ARG A 121 -17.56 2.12 -8.60
CA ARG A 121 -16.45 2.39 -9.54
C ARG A 121 -15.50 3.46 -9.02
N SER A 122 -16.03 4.50 -8.39
CA SER A 122 -15.21 5.58 -7.84
C SER A 122 -14.24 5.11 -6.76
N LEU A 123 -14.57 4.06 -6.03
CA LEU A 123 -13.71 3.46 -5.02
C LEU A 123 -12.52 2.69 -5.61
N ASN A 124 -12.56 2.38 -6.92
CA ASN A 124 -11.50 1.68 -7.63
C ASN A 124 -10.61 2.60 -8.48
N ARG A 125 -10.81 3.88 -8.41
CA ARG A 125 -10.03 4.90 -9.12
C ARG A 125 -8.97 5.48 -8.22
#